data_51549436a156d3118d3819188eab70f7
#
_entry.id   51549436a156d3118d3819188eab70f7
#
_cell.length_a   1.000
_cell.length_b   1.000
_cell.length_c   1.000
_cell.angle_alpha   90.00
_cell.angle_beta   90.00
_cell.angle_gamma   90.00
#
_symmetry.space_group_name_H-M   'P 1'
#
loop_
_entity.id
_entity.type
_entity.pdbx_description
1 polymer ?
#
loop_
_entity_poly.entity_id
_entity_poly.type
_entity_poly.pdbx_seq_one_letter_code
_entity_poly.pdbx_strand_id
1 'polypeptide(L)'
;MVGAMHLFTFTAITAAVVTWRARVQHRRTVAAVIAVAVLVVISTVATRSYLGWFFSRSAGQTNVIENMQKIADPAPAIVLDKAVPNPQPLGDGQSRLDRIRERGAVRVGYLTENLPFSYVNADDEVVGFDIEMAHRLAIDLQVTLELVPFDHPDNIAHHLAQDHCDLIMSGIAASPSQFLEVAFTRSYIELNPALVIPDHLRSETDTVEELLRMKRLRLGVVNDETILRLIERRLPKAEAVQISRVADFFEAETPPADGLIISAEAGSAWTLIYPEFQVVLPFRNVTAWPLGYATATGDTGFLRFLDLWIELIRDEGFVSNLRDHWILGRTAVHREPRWSVIRNVLHWVE
;
A
#
# COMPACT_ATOMS: atom_id res chain seq x y z
N MET A 1 3.81 21.93 -26.02
CA MET A 1 4.03 21.80 -27.49
C MET A 1 2.73 21.92 -28.30
N VAL A 2 1.60 21.45 -27.87
CA VAL A 2 0.31 21.55 -28.61
C VAL A 2 -0.17 23.00 -28.77
N GLY A 3 -0.01 23.86 -27.76
CA GLY A 3 -0.41 25.26 -27.82
C GLY A 3 0.34 26.13 -28.87
N ALA A 4 1.60 25.81 -29.14
CA ALA A 4 2.41 26.53 -30.13
C ALA A 4 1.98 26.21 -31.58
N MET A 5 1.51 24.99 -31.82
CA MET A 5 1.03 24.57 -33.15
C MET A 5 -0.31 25.20 -33.52
N HIS A 6 -1.20 25.41 -32.54
CA HIS A 6 -2.46 26.11 -32.74
C HIS A 6 -2.29 27.61 -32.99
N LEU A 7 -1.28 28.23 -32.32
CA LEU A 7 -0.97 29.63 -32.55
C LEU A 7 -0.42 29.87 -33.98
N PHE A 8 0.40 28.95 -34.51
CA PHE A 8 0.95 29.03 -35.84
C PHE A 8 -0.12 28.86 -36.95
N THR A 9 -1.07 27.95 -36.77
CA THR A 9 -2.18 27.76 -37.71
C THR A 9 -3.15 28.94 -37.70
N PHE A 10 -3.46 29.51 -36.52
CA PHE A 10 -4.30 30.71 -36.42
C PHE A 10 -3.65 31.93 -37.05
N THR A 11 -2.36 32.18 -36.84
CA THR A 11 -1.62 33.29 -37.44
C THR A 11 -1.47 33.18 -38.94
N ALA A 12 -1.29 31.96 -39.48
CA ALA A 12 -1.23 31.71 -40.92
C ALA A 12 -2.59 31.95 -41.62
N ILE A 13 -3.69 31.55 -40.99
CA ILE A 13 -5.07 31.75 -41.51
C ILE A 13 -5.42 33.26 -41.45
N THR A 14 -5.12 33.95 -40.34
CA THR A 14 -5.38 35.41 -40.23
C THR A 14 -4.53 36.23 -41.20
N ALA A 15 -3.28 35.86 -41.42
CA ALA A 15 -2.43 36.53 -42.40
C ALA A 15 -2.92 36.33 -43.83
N ALA A 16 -3.44 35.14 -44.17
CA ALA A 16 -4.01 34.85 -45.48
C ALA A 16 -5.33 35.62 -45.74
N VAL A 17 -6.16 35.82 -44.72
CA VAL A 17 -7.39 36.60 -44.78
C VAL A 17 -7.14 38.11 -44.86
N VAL A 18 -6.14 38.64 -44.16
CA VAL A 18 -5.80 40.05 -44.11
C VAL A 18 -5.12 40.54 -45.44
N THR A 19 -4.37 39.66 -46.12
CA THR A 19 -3.66 40.05 -47.34
C THR A 19 -4.51 40.04 -48.63
N TRP A 20 -5.84 39.70 -48.57
CA TRP A 20 -6.87 39.75 -49.63
C TRP A 20 -6.36 39.45 -51.06
N ARG A 21 -5.36 38.65 -51.26
CA ARG A 21 -4.86 38.27 -52.58
C ARG A 21 -5.32 36.92 -53.07
N ALA A 22 -6.15 36.23 -52.32
CA ALA A 22 -6.69 34.93 -52.71
C ALA A 22 -7.98 35.12 -53.48
N ARG A 23 -8.00 34.93 -54.81
CA ARG A 23 -9.20 34.62 -55.55
C ARG A 23 -9.75 33.36 -54.98
N VAL A 24 -10.81 33.48 -54.13
CA VAL A 24 -11.45 32.36 -53.44
C VAL A 24 -12.12 31.45 -54.47
N GLN A 25 -11.49 30.37 -54.88
CA GLN A 25 -12.14 29.30 -55.61
C GLN A 25 -12.95 28.50 -54.60
N HIS A 26 -14.26 28.76 -54.52
CA HIS A 26 -15.19 28.14 -53.55
C HIS A 26 -14.96 26.61 -53.36
N ARG A 27 -14.71 25.89 -54.45
CA ARG A 27 -14.43 24.44 -54.38
C ARG A 27 -13.15 24.08 -53.64
N ARG A 28 -12.07 24.89 -53.75
CA ARG A 28 -10.78 24.61 -53.07
C ARG A 28 -10.83 25.02 -51.61
N THR A 29 -11.54 26.07 -51.25
CA THR A 29 -11.74 26.47 -49.84
C THR A 29 -12.63 25.46 -49.10
N VAL A 30 -13.71 24.97 -49.71
CA VAL A 30 -14.55 23.92 -49.12
C VAL A 30 -13.74 22.63 -48.93
N ALA A 31 -12.95 22.21 -49.92
CA ALA A 31 -12.09 21.05 -49.82
C ALA A 31 -11.04 21.20 -48.72
N ALA A 32 -10.43 22.40 -48.57
CA ALA A 32 -9.45 22.66 -47.49
C ALA A 32 -10.09 22.64 -46.11
N VAL A 33 -11.32 23.19 -45.97
CA VAL A 33 -12.05 23.15 -44.69
C VAL A 33 -12.39 21.69 -44.29
N ILE A 34 -12.85 20.89 -45.28
CA ILE A 34 -13.14 19.47 -45.04
C ILE A 34 -11.87 18.72 -44.67
N ALA A 35 -10.75 18.96 -45.37
CA ALA A 35 -9.48 18.32 -45.06
C ALA A 35 -8.97 18.67 -43.62
N VAL A 36 -9.10 19.94 -43.21
CA VAL A 36 -8.78 20.35 -41.85
C VAL A 36 -9.72 19.69 -40.82
N ALA A 37 -11.00 19.64 -41.07
CA ALA A 37 -11.98 18.98 -40.20
C ALA A 37 -11.67 17.47 -40.06
N VAL A 38 -11.35 16.79 -41.13
CA VAL A 38 -10.97 15.38 -41.14
C VAL A 38 -9.65 15.19 -40.34
N LEU A 39 -8.67 16.08 -40.51
CA LEU A 39 -7.39 16.03 -39.81
C LEU A 39 -7.56 16.25 -38.31
N VAL A 40 -8.45 17.14 -37.89
CA VAL A 40 -8.82 17.36 -36.49
C VAL A 40 -9.51 16.13 -35.90
N VAL A 41 -10.45 15.50 -36.64
CA VAL A 41 -11.10 14.27 -36.19
C VAL A 41 -10.12 13.12 -36.05
N ILE A 42 -9.23 12.93 -37.05
CA ILE A 42 -8.18 11.91 -36.99
C ILE A 42 -7.23 12.17 -35.80
N SER A 43 -6.81 13.41 -35.59
CA SER A 43 -5.95 13.78 -34.46
C SER A 43 -6.62 13.53 -33.11
N THR A 44 -7.90 13.88 -32.95
CA THR A 44 -8.66 13.61 -31.72
C THR A 44 -8.85 12.12 -31.48
N VAL A 45 -9.19 11.34 -32.49
CA VAL A 45 -9.32 9.88 -32.37
C VAL A 45 -7.96 9.23 -32.05
N ALA A 46 -6.90 9.63 -32.75
CA ALA A 46 -5.56 9.12 -32.50
C ALA A 46 -5.06 9.46 -31.08
N THR A 47 -5.30 10.70 -30.61
CA THR A 47 -4.96 11.11 -29.24
C THR A 47 -5.76 10.32 -28.22
N ARG A 48 -7.06 10.13 -28.45
CA ARG A 48 -7.93 9.35 -27.55
C ARG A 48 -7.53 7.86 -27.51
N SER A 49 -7.20 7.29 -28.67
CA SER A 49 -6.72 5.90 -28.76
C SER A 49 -5.33 5.74 -28.11
N TYR A 50 -4.43 6.71 -28.32
CA TYR A 50 -3.10 6.71 -27.68
C TYR A 50 -3.20 6.85 -26.18
N LEU A 51 -4.02 7.77 -25.69
CA LEU A 51 -4.28 7.92 -24.26
C LEU A 51 -4.94 6.66 -23.69
N GLY A 52 -5.95 6.10 -24.35
CA GLY A 52 -6.56 4.84 -23.94
C GLY A 52 -5.56 3.67 -23.88
N TRP A 53 -4.67 3.55 -24.85
CA TRP A 53 -3.61 2.55 -24.86
C TRP A 53 -2.53 2.84 -23.80
N PHE A 54 -2.18 4.10 -23.59
CA PHE A 54 -1.22 4.51 -22.56
C PHE A 54 -1.76 4.26 -21.15
N PHE A 55 -3.03 4.63 -20.92
CA PHE A 55 -3.69 4.39 -19.62
C PHE A 55 -4.00 2.91 -19.38
N SER A 56 -4.36 2.13 -20.39
CA SER A 56 -4.52 0.67 -20.23
C SER A 56 -3.18 -0.04 -19.93
N ARG A 57 -2.07 0.55 -20.38
CA ARG A 57 -0.72 0.04 -20.04
C ARG A 57 -0.31 0.43 -18.61
N SER A 58 -0.79 1.57 -18.10
CA SER A 58 -0.65 1.96 -16.69
C SER A 58 -1.59 1.14 -15.79
N ALA A 59 -2.77 0.75 -16.27
CA ALA A 59 -3.68 -0.16 -15.56
C ALA A 59 -3.06 -1.57 -15.35
N GLY A 60 -2.10 -1.99 -16.18
CA GLY A 60 -1.30 -3.20 -15.93
C GLY A 60 -0.36 -3.11 -14.73
N GLN A 61 -0.11 -1.90 -14.20
CA GLN A 61 0.63 -1.71 -12.94
C GLN A 61 -0.30 -1.71 -11.71
N THR A 62 -1.59 -1.41 -11.89
CA THR A 62 -2.60 -1.39 -10.82
C THR A 62 -2.81 -2.77 -10.20
N ASN A 63 -2.62 -3.83 -10.98
CA ASN A 63 -2.86 -5.20 -10.51
C ASN A 63 -1.62 -5.90 -9.95
N VAL A 64 -0.49 -5.21 -9.76
CA VAL A 64 0.74 -5.90 -9.31
C VAL A 64 0.55 -6.44 -7.91
N ILE A 65 0.07 -5.63 -6.98
CA ILE A 65 -0.10 -6.04 -5.58
C ILE A 65 -1.25 -7.03 -5.41
N GLU A 66 -2.34 -6.85 -6.17
CA GLU A 66 -3.49 -7.76 -6.17
C GLU A 66 -3.14 -9.16 -6.72
N ASN A 67 -2.15 -9.26 -7.61
CA ASN A 67 -1.69 -10.53 -8.18
C ASN A 67 -0.45 -11.11 -7.48
N MET A 68 0.00 -10.52 -6.37
CA MET A 68 1.10 -11.08 -5.59
C MET A 68 0.68 -12.39 -4.93
N GLN A 69 1.61 -13.35 -4.95
CA GLN A 69 1.43 -14.67 -4.36
C GLN A 69 2.51 -14.92 -3.31
N LYS A 70 2.27 -15.88 -2.43
CA LYS A 70 3.25 -16.34 -1.45
C LYS A 70 4.52 -16.87 -2.14
N ILE A 71 5.69 -16.55 -1.61
CA ILE A 71 6.98 -17.00 -2.17
C ILE A 71 7.47 -18.32 -1.56
N ALA A 72 7.00 -18.69 -0.38
CA ALA A 72 7.35 -19.92 0.28
C ALA A 72 6.20 -20.93 0.23
N ASP A 73 6.53 -22.22 0.31
CA ASP A 73 5.52 -23.28 0.44
C ASP A 73 4.70 -23.05 1.72
N PRO A 74 3.38 -22.86 1.63
CA PRO A 74 2.56 -22.55 2.79
C PRO A 74 2.34 -23.78 3.69
N ALA A 75 2.24 -23.55 5.00
CA ALA A 75 1.71 -24.56 5.93
C ALA A 75 0.26 -24.92 5.56
N PRO A 76 -0.23 -26.11 5.94
CA PRO A 76 -1.67 -26.40 5.93
C PRO A 76 -2.41 -25.31 6.70
N ALA A 77 -3.38 -24.63 6.05
CA ALA A 77 -4.06 -23.50 6.63
C ALA A 77 -5.58 -23.58 6.47
N ILE A 78 -6.29 -23.03 7.45
CA ILE A 78 -7.74 -22.86 7.46
C ILE A 78 -8.00 -21.37 7.68
N VAL A 79 -8.70 -20.73 6.76
CA VAL A 79 -9.17 -19.35 6.93
C VAL A 79 -10.57 -19.41 7.53
N LEU A 80 -10.76 -18.77 8.68
CA LEU A 80 -12.07 -18.71 9.32
C LEU A 80 -12.89 -17.55 8.73
N ASP A 81 -14.20 -17.74 8.64
CA ASP A 81 -15.11 -16.71 8.13
C ASP A 81 -15.26 -15.51 9.10
N LYS A 82 -15.04 -15.75 10.39
CA LYS A 82 -15.17 -14.74 11.45
C LYS A 82 -14.37 -15.11 12.69
N ALA A 83 -14.10 -14.13 13.53
CA ALA A 83 -13.53 -14.33 14.85
C ALA A 83 -14.53 -15.07 15.76
N VAL A 84 -14.12 -16.24 16.24
CA VAL A 84 -14.84 -17.06 17.23
C VAL A 84 -13.87 -17.51 18.31
N PRO A 85 -14.31 -17.71 19.56
CA PRO A 85 -13.45 -18.17 20.64
C PRO A 85 -12.73 -19.47 20.29
N ASN A 86 -11.55 -19.65 20.86
CA ASN A 86 -10.75 -20.87 20.65
C ASN A 86 -11.54 -22.09 21.15
N PRO A 87 -11.66 -23.16 20.36
CA PRO A 87 -12.41 -24.35 20.75
C PRO A 87 -11.80 -25.05 21.94
N GLN A 88 -10.51 -24.86 22.24
CA GLN A 88 -9.83 -25.34 23.42
C GLN A 88 -9.42 -24.14 24.28
N PRO A 89 -10.17 -23.80 25.34
CA PRO A 89 -9.81 -22.71 26.23
C PRO A 89 -8.47 -23.00 26.94
N LEU A 90 -7.75 -21.91 27.27
CA LEU A 90 -6.49 -22.03 27.98
C LEU A 90 -6.73 -22.53 29.41
N GLY A 91 -6.02 -23.59 29.82
CA GLY A 91 -6.06 -24.10 31.18
C GLY A 91 -5.35 -23.19 32.19
N ASP A 92 -5.67 -23.34 33.47
CA ASP A 92 -5.01 -22.59 34.54
C ASP A 92 -3.50 -22.80 34.53
N GLY A 93 -2.73 -21.73 34.31
CA GLY A 93 -1.26 -21.78 34.26
C GLY A 93 -0.69 -22.43 32.99
N GLN A 94 -1.51 -22.83 32.04
CA GLN A 94 -1.07 -23.35 30.75
C GLN A 94 -0.54 -22.22 29.85
N SER A 95 0.60 -22.43 29.21
CA SER A 95 1.11 -21.52 28.17
C SER A 95 0.32 -21.73 26.86
N ARG A 96 0.15 -20.64 26.07
CA ARG A 96 -0.38 -20.74 24.70
C ARG A 96 0.45 -21.67 23.83
N LEU A 97 1.78 -21.68 24.02
CA LEU A 97 2.65 -22.59 23.28
C LEU A 97 2.33 -24.07 23.55
N ASP A 98 2.01 -24.43 24.80
CA ASP A 98 1.62 -25.80 25.14
C ASP A 98 0.26 -26.15 24.53
N ARG A 99 -0.71 -25.24 24.63
CA ARG A 99 -2.02 -25.41 23.99
C ARG A 99 -1.90 -25.59 22.47
N ILE A 100 -1.10 -24.76 21.79
CA ILE A 100 -0.85 -24.84 20.34
C ILE A 100 -0.32 -26.23 19.97
N ARG A 101 0.66 -26.74 20.72
CA ARG A 101 1.23 -28.07 20.50
C ARG A 101 0.23 -29.20 20.75
N GLU A 102 -0.52 -29.13 21.85
CA GLU A 102 -1.54 -30.12 22.18
C GLU A 102 -2.68 -30.15 21.17
N ARG A 103 -3.11 -28.98 20.69
CA ARG A 103 -4.18 -28.86 19.71
C ARG A 103 -3.71 -29.18 18.28
N GLY A 104 -2.42 -29.06 18.01
CA GLY A 104 -1.86 -29.20 16.67
C GLY A 104 -2.24 -28.07 15.72
N ALA A 105 -2.61 -26.89 16.25
CA ALA A 105 -2.95 -25.71 15.46
C ALA A 105 -2.61 -24.40 16.18
N VAL A 106 -2.11 -23.41 15.45
CA VAL A 106 -1.91 -22.04 15.91
C VAL A 106 -2.94 -21.13 15.27
N ARG A 107 -3.60 -20.30 16.10
CA ARG A 107 -4.57 -19.30 15.64
C ARG A 107 -3.92 -17.94 15.53
N VAL A 108 -3.87 -17.41 14.32
CA VAL A 108 -3.29 -16.11 14.02
C VAL A 108 -4.37 -15.13 13.57
N GLY A 109 -4.53 -14.05 14.33
CA GLY A 109 -5.40 -12.95 13.95
C GLY A 109 -4.75 -12.03 12.92
N TYR A 110 -5.51 -11.55 11.95
CA TYR A 110 -5.04 -10.65 10.92
C TYR A 110 -6.11 -9.64 10.50
N LEU A 111 -5.68 -8.46 10.05
CA LEU A 111 -6.54 -7.44 9.45
C LEU A 111 -6.74 -7.75 7.97
N THR A 112 -7.99 -7.69 7.50
CA THR A 112 -8.36 -8.15 6.15
C THR A 112 -7.87 -7.23 5.02
N GLU A 113 -7.58 -5.96 5.31
CA GLU A 113 -7.22 -4.94 4.32
C GLU A 113 -5.96 -4.15 4.72
N ASN A 114 -4.96 -4.80 5.31
CA ASN A 114 -3.73 -4.13 5.75
C ASN A 114 -2.53 -4.36 4.81
N LEU A 115 -2.60 -3.77 3.62
CA LEU A 115 -1.53 -3.84 2.61
C LEU A 115 -0.21 -3.23 3.13
N PRO A 116 0.93 -3.85 2.84
CA PRO A 116 1.20 -5.13 2.18
C PRO A 116 1.33 -6.30 3.17
N PHE A 117 0.86 -6.17 4.42
CA PHE A 117 1.08 -7.12 5.52
C PHE A 117 0.09 -8.29 5.54
N SER A 118 -1.19 -7.99 5.32
CA SER A 118 -2.25 -8.98 5.28
C SER A 118 -3.43 -8.47 4.46
N TYR A 119 -3.80 -9.19 3.41
CA TYR A 119 -4.91 -8.83 2.51
C TYR A 119 -5.34 -10.04 1.69
N VAL A 120 -6.44 -9.90 0.96
CA VAL A 120 -6.92 -10.92 0.01
C VAL A 120 -6.48 -10.54 -1.40
N ASN A 121 -5.81 -11.44 -2.12
CA ASN A 121 -5.36 -11.22 -3.48
C ASN A 121 -6.47 -11.51 -4.51
N ALA A 122 -6.18 -11.33 -5.81
CA ALA A 122 -7.13 -11.57 -6.90
C ALA A 122 -7.55 -13.04 -7.06
N ASP A 123 -6.82 -13.98 -6.47
CA ASP A 123 -7.12 -15.40 -6.46
C ASP A 123 -7.93 -15.83 -5.22
N ASP A 124 -8.50 -14.88 -4.47
CA ASP A 124 -9.20 -15.06 -3.19
C ASP A 124 -8.35 -15.73 -2.10
N GLU A 125 -7.02 -15.60 -2.17
CA GLU A 125 -6.10 -16.09 -1.15
C GLU A 125 -5.73 -14.99 -0.15
N VAL A 126 -5.66 -15.36 1.13
CA VAL A 126 -5.08 -14.48 2.17
C VAL A 126 -3.57 -14.52 2.03
N VAL A 127 -2.98 -13.35 1.75
CA VAL A 127 -1.56 -13.18 1.44
C VAL A 127 -0.99 -11.93 2.14
N GLY A 128 0.31 -11.77 2.06
CA GLY A 128 1.02 -10.60 2.58
C GLY A 128 2.21 -11.00 3.44
N PHE A 129 2.99 -10.00 3.81
CA PHE A 129 4.22 -10.19 4.59
C PHE A 129 3.98 -10.99 5.87
N ASP A 130 3.00 -10.58 6.69
CA ASP A 130 2.73 -11.21 7.98
C ASP A 130 1.98 -12.53 7.85
N ILE A 131 1.27 -12.73 6.75
CA ILE A 131 0.64 -14.02 6.44
C ILE A 131 1.70 -15.08 6.13
N GLU A 132 2.77 -14.73 5.38
CA GLU A 132 3.90 -15.66 5.17
C GLU A 132 4.69 -15.90 6.46
N MET A 133 4.84 -14.88 7.31
CA MET A 133 5.41 -15.05 8.65
C MET A 133 4.57 -16.04 9.49
N ALA A 134 3.23 -15.97 9.41
CA ALA A 134 2.33 -16.89 10.11
C ALA A 134 2.45 -18.32 9.57
N HIS A 135 2.55 -18.50 8.26
CA HIS A 135 2.81 -19.81 7.66
C HIS A 135 4.16 -20.37 8.13
N ARG A 136 5.21 -19.55 8.16
CA ARG A 136 6.52 -19.95 8.65
C ARG A 136 6.46 -20.37 10.13
N LEU A 137 5.77 -19.64 10.98
CA LEU A 137 5.57 -19.98 12.38
C LEU A 137 4.89 -21.35 12.54
N ALA A 138 3.84 -21.61 11.76
CA ALA A 138 3.12 -22.89 11.78
C ALA A 138 3.99 -24.07 11.31
N ILE A 139 4.84 -23.86 10.29
CA ILE A 139 5.81 -24.85 9.81
C ILE A 139 6.82 -25.17 10.92
N ASP A 140 7.41 -24.14 11.53
CA ASP A 140 8.44 -24.31 12.57
C ASP A 140 7.87 -24.99 13.83
N LEU A 141 6.58 -24.75 14.15
CA LEU A 141 5.86 -25.44 15.22
C LEU A 141 5.31 -26.81 14.81
N GLN A 142 5.32 -27.17 13.52
CA GLN A 142 4.74 -28.40 12.95
C GLN A 142 3.24 -28.53 13.24
N VAL A 143 2.48 -27.45 13.09
CA VAL A 143 1.05 -27.37 13.35
C VAL A 143 0.29 -26.78 12.15
N THR A 144 -1.04 -26.92 12.15
CA THR A 144 -1.92 -26.25 11.19
C THR A 144 -2.05 -24.77 11.53
N LEU A 145 -2.10 -23.89 10.52
CA LEU A 145 -2.39 -22.47 10.67
C LEU A 145 -3.90 -22.24 10.60
N GLU A 146 -4.47 -21.57 11.61
CA GLU A 146 -5.84 -21.04 11.55
C GLU A 146 -5.79 -19.51 11.48
N LEU A 147 -6.23 -18.93 10.36
CA LEU A 147 -6.28 -17.50 10.15
C LEU A 147 -7.63 -16.94 10.58
N VAL A 148 -7.61 -15.95 11.50
CA VAL A 148 -8.80 -15.35 12.11
C VAL A 148 -8.91 -13.90 11.63
N PRO A 149 -9.92 -13.54 10.80
CA PRO A 149 -10.05 -12.20 10.24
C PRO A 149 -10.56 -11.19 11.27
N PHE A 150 -10.05 -9.95 11.21
CA PHE A 150 -10.52 -8.78 11.93
C PHE A 150 -10.70 -7.61 10.97
N ASP A 151 -11.72 -6.79 11.22
CA ASP A 151 -12.03 -5.66 10.35
C ASP A 151 -11.38 -4.34 10.82
N HIS A 152 -11.04 -4.23 12.10
CA HIS A 152 -10.53 -2.99 12.71
C HIS A 152 -9.34 -3.21 13.63
N PRO A 153 -8.29 -2.36 13.55
CA PRO A 153 -7.12 -2.44 14.42
C PRO A 153 -7.43 -2.13 15.90
N ASP A 154 -8.53 -1.40 16.20
CA ASP A 154 -8.90 -1.04 17.57
C ASP A 154 -9.36 -2.23 18.42
N ASN A 155 -9.68 -3.35 17.80
CA ASN A 155 -10.24 -4.53 18.45
C ASN A 155 -9.18 -5.56 18.88
N ILE A 156 -7.89 -5.28 18.72
CA ILE A 156 -6.79 -6.22 19.00
C ILE A 156 -6.85 -6.75 20.42
N ALA A 157 -6.93 -5.87 21.42
CA ALA A 157 -6.99 -6.24 22.82
C ALA A 157 -8.24 -7.08 23.13
N HIS A 158 -9.38 -6.69 22.55
CA HIS A 158 -10.63 -7.43 22.71
C HIS A 158 -10.51 -8.86 22.17
N HIS A 159 -9.98 -9.04 20.95
CA HIS A 159 -9.87 -10.37 20.34
C HIS A 159 -8.91 -11.28 21.10
N LEU A 160 -7.81 -10.74 21.62
CA LEU A 160 -6.87 -11.49 22.47
C LEU A 160 -7.50 -11.84 23.84
N ALA A 161 -8.25 -10.91 24.44
CA ALA A 161 -8.94 -11.13 25.73
C ALA A 161 -10.09 -12.14 25.62
N GLN A 162 -10.79 -12.19 24.48
CA GLN A 162 -11.84 -13.16 24.20
C GLN A 162 -11.30 -14.52 23.68
N ASP A 163 -9.98 -14.67 23.66
CA ASP A 163 -9.29 -15.88 23.19
C ASP A 163 -9.70 -16.29 21.76
N HIS A 164 -9.93 -15.31 20.88
CA HIS A 164 -10.21 -15.57 19.46
C HIS A 164 -8.99 -16.08 18.72
N CYS A 165 -7.79 -15.68 19.14
CA CYS A 165 -6.51 -16.06 18.55
C CYS A 165 -5.42 -16.18 19.62
N ASP A 166 -4.34 -16.90 19.30
CA ASP A 166 -3.16 -17.04 20.14
C ASP A 166 -2.27 -15.80 20.07
N LEU A 167 -2.15 -15.21 18.86
CA LEU A 167 -1.42 -13.99 18.59
C LEU A 167 -2.02 -13.28 17.37
N ILE A 168 -1.62 -12.00 17.18
CA ILE A 168 -2.02 -11.20 16.01
C ILE A 168 -0.78 -10.82 15.22
N MET A 169 -0.80 -11.08 13.90
CA MET A 169 0.27 -10.82 12.94
C MET A 169 -0.31 -10.05 11.75
N SER A 170 -0.18 -8.71 11.75
CA SER A 170 -0.82 -7.86 10.73
C SER A 170 -0.28 -6.43 10.69
N GLY A 171 1.04 -6.23 10.64
CA GLY A 171 1.62 -4.90 10.46
C GLY A 171 1.27 -3.89 11.56
N ILE A 172 1.19 -4.33 12.81
CA ILE A 172 0.76 -3.49 13.92
C ILE A 172 1.95 -2.76 14.53
N ALA A 173 1.88 -1.43 14.52
CA ALA A 173 2.85 -0.61 15.23
C ALA A 173 2.60 -0.68 16.74
N ALA A 174 3.65 -1.06 17.49
CA ALA A 174 3.58 -1.09 18.93
C ALA A 174 3.50 0.33 19.50
N SER A 175 2.45 0.63 20.26
CA SER A 175 2.25 1.93 20.91
C SER A 175 2.19 1.80 22.44
N PRO A 176 2.66 2.82 23.19
CA PRO A 176 2.65 2.78 24.66
C PRO A 176 1.23 2.61 25.27
N SER A 177 0.19 3.11 24.62
CA SER A 177 -1.20 2.94 25.08
C SER A 177 -1.64 1.47 25.04
N GLN A 178 -1.23 0.74 24.02
CA GLN A 178 -1.57 -0.68 23.86
C GLN A 178 -0.83 -1.60 24.82
N PHE A 179 0.36 -1.22 25.35
CA PHE A 179 1.13 -2.05 26.28
C PHE A 179 0.42 -2.36 27.61
N LEU A 180 -0.63 -1.62 27.93
CA LEU A 180 -1.43 -1.90 29.14
C LEU A 180 -2.40 -3.07 28.94
N GLU A 181 -2.76 -3.36 27.68
CA GLU A 181 -3.81 -4.31 27.33
C GLU A 181 -3.26 -5.56 26.65
N VAL A 182 -2.18 -5.41 25.89
CA VAL A 182 -1.56 -6.51 25.14
C VAL A 182 -0.03 -6.53 25.32
N ALA A 183 0.57 -7.69 25.13
CA ALA A 183 2.02 -7.83 25.07
C ALA A 183 2.49 -7.85 23.62
N PHE A 184 3.54 -7.10 23.32
CA PHE A 184 4.17 -7.10 22.00
C PHE A 184 5.50 -7.84 22.03
N THR A 185 5.80 -8.54 20.95
CA THR A 185 7.13 -9.07 20.69
C THR A 185 8.12 -7.93 20.45
N ARG A 186 9.40 -8.25 20.46
CA ARG A 186 10.39 -7.34 19.85
C ARG A 186 10.04 -7.09 18.38
N SER A 187 10.53 -5.96 17.87
CA SER A 187 10.26 -5.55 16.49
C SER A 187 10.87 -6.54 15.49
N TYR A 188 10.07 -6.95 14.50
CA TYR A 188 10.55 -7.74 13.36
C TYR A 188 10.91 -6.87 12.15
N ILE A 189 10.28 -5.68 12.00
CA ILE A 189 10.55 -4.68 10.98
C ILE A 189 10.25 -3.27 11.51
N GLU A 190 10.90 -2.27 10.95
CA GLU A 190 10.65 -0.86 11.24
C GLU A 190 10.14 -0.17 9.99
N LEU A 191 9.08 0.62 10.12
CA LEU A 191 8.43 1.35 9.04
C LEU A 191 8.69 2.85 9.14
N ASN A 192 8.80 3.51 8.00
CA ASN A 192 9.01 4.94 7.96
C ASN A 192 7.68 5.70 7.85
N PRO A 193 7.41 6.70 8.71
CA PRO A 193 6.23 7.53 8.57
C PRO A 193 6.29 8.33 7.26
N ALA A 194 5.17 8.33 6.54
CA ALA A 194 5.03 8.99 5.26
C ALA A 194 3.68 9.72 5.17
N LEU A 195 3.56 10.54 4.15
CA LEU A 195 2.33 11.21 3.79
C LEU A 195 1.92 10.77 2.38
N VAL A 196 0.71 10.23 2.24
CA VAL A 196 0.07 9.96 0.94
C VAL A 196 -0.77 11.17 0.57
N ILE A 197 -0.60 11.66 -0.64
CA ILE A 197 -1.26 12.87 -1.15
C ILE A 197 -1.70 12.67 -2.60
N PRO A 198 -2.69 13.42 -3.10
CA PRO A 198 -2.95 13.53 -4.52
C PRO A 198 -1.73 14.02 -5.30
N ASP A 199 -1.49 13.48 -6.49
CA ASP A 199 -0.29 13.73 -7.30
C ASP A 199 -0.04 15.23 -7.59
N HIS A 200 -1.10 16.02 -7.74
CA HIS A 200 -1.00 17.45 -8.02
C HIS A 200 -0.43 18.30 -6.85
N LEU A 201 -0.39 17.77 -5.62
CA LEU A 201 0.13 18.47 -4.43
C LEU A 201 1.61 18.17 -4.14
N ARG A 202 2.26 17.29 -4.91
CA ARG A 202 3.62 16.83 -4.65
C ARG A 202 4.63 17.94 -4.40
N SER A 203 4.63 18.95 -5.26
CA SER A 203 5.61 20.04 -5.20
C SER A 203 5.48 20.95 -3.97
N GLU A 204 4.40 20.80 -3.21
CA GLU A 204 4.08 21.64 -2.03
C GLU A 204 4.16 20.84 -0.71
N THR A 205 4.59 19.56 -0.75
CA THR A 205 4.47 18.62 0.39
C THR A 205 5.71 17.76 0.65
N ASP A 206 6.81 17.99 -0.06
CA ASP A 206 8.04 17.20 0.07
C ASP A 206 8.76 17.39 1.41
N THR A 207 8.50 18.50 2.11
CA THR A 207 9.14 18.87 3.38
C THR A 207 8.12 19.34 4.43
N VAL A 208 8.48 19.20 5.71
CA VAL A 208 7.66 19.75 6.82
C VAL A 208 7.48 21.25 6.70
N GLU A 209 8.51 21.97 6.23
CA GLU A 209 8.47 23.42 6.03
C GLU A 209 7.44 23.84 4.97
N GLU A 210 7.26 23.06 3.93
CA GLU A 210 6.22 23.26 2.91
C GLU A 210 4.83 23.01 3.47
N LEU A 211 4.64 21.90 4.18
CA LEU A 211 3.38 21.61 4.86
C LEU A 211 2.96 22.71 5.84
N LEU A 212 3.92 23.29 6.58
CA LEU A 212 3.66 24.39 7.52
C LEU A 212 3.25 25.72 6.84
N ARG A 213 3.54 25.90 5.54
CA ARG A 213 3.13 27.08 4.75
C ARG A 213 1.71 26.97 4.22
N MET A 214 1.14 25.77 4.18
CA MET A 214 -0.24 25.56 3.74
C MET A 214 -1.20 26.29 4.69
N LYS A 215 -2.14 27.06 4.14
CA LYS A 215 -3.09 27.86 4.94
C LYS A 215 -4.07 26.99 5.72
N ARG A 216 -4.45 25.86 5.16
CA ARG A 216 -5.32 24.85 5.74
C ARG A 216 -4.83 23.50 5.27
N LEU A 217 -4.54 22.62 6.19
CA LEU A 217 -4.05 21.28 5.91
C LEU A 217 -4.84 20.30 6.78
N ARG A 218 -5.60 19.39 6.15
CA ARG A 218 -6.31 18.33 6.82
C ARG A 218 -5.61 17.01 6.56
N LEU A 219 -5.23 16.31 7.62
CA LEU A 219 -4.48 15.07 7.53
C LEU A 219 -5.30 13.92 8.09
N GLY A 220 -5.58 12.94 7.24
CA GLY A 220 -6.22 11.70 7.61
C GLY A 220 -5.33 10.87 8.54
N VAL A 221 -5.92 10.30 9.55
CA VAL A 221 -5.27 9.42 10.54
C VAL A 221 -6.20 8.25 10.83
N VAL A 222 -5.67 7.04 10.70
CA VAL A 222 -6.39 5.83 11.14
C VAL A 222 -6.03 5.57 12.59
N ASN A 223 -6.91 6.00 13.49
CA ASN A 223 -6.93 5.84 14.96
C ASN A 223 -5.59 5.43 15.63
N ASP A 224 -4.54 6.25 15.44
CA ASP A 224 -3.20 6.01 15.99
C ASP A 224 -2.73 7.25 16.79
N GLU A 225 -2.62 7.09 18.11
CA GLU A 225 -2.11 8.14 18.98
C GLU A 225 -0.68 8.59 18.63
N THR A 226 0.13 7.72 18.06
CA THR A 226 1.51 8.05 17.66
C THR A 226 1.50 9.02 16.49
N ILE A 227 0.59 8.79 15.53
CA ILE A 227 0.38 9.70 14.40
C ILE A 227 -0.21 11.04 14.89
N LEU A 228 -1.20 11.01 15.77
CA LEU A 228 -1.76 12.24 16.35
C LEU A 228 -0.68 13.08 17.05
N ARG A 229 0.16 12.46 17.87
CA ARG A 229 1.31 13.13 18.52
C ARG A 229 2.36 13.64 17.51
N LEU A 230 2.53 12.95 16.39
CA LEU A 230 3.40 13.42 15.30
C LEU A 230 2.85 14.71 14.68
N ILE A 231 1.55 14.75 14.39
CA ILE A 231 0.87 15.95 13.84
C ILE A 231 0.98 17.10 14.84
N GLU A 232 0.62 16.90 16.10
CA GLU A 232 0.67 17.95 17.14
C GLU A 232 2.06 18.57 17.28
N ARG A 233 3.11 17.75 17.22
CA ARG A 233 4.50 18.22 17.40
C ARG A 233 5.11 18.83 16.16
N ARG A 234 4.84 18.31 14.98
CA ARG A 234 5.50 18.69 13.73
C ARG A 234 4.65 19.61 12.86
N LEU A 235 3.33 19.49 12.94
CA LEU A 235 2.36 20.21 12.11
C LEU A 235 1.24 20.82 12.96
N PRO A 236 1.54 21.69 13.95
CA PRO A 236 0.58 22.17 14.95
C PRO A 236 -0.60 22.97 14.36
N LYS A 237 -0.54 23.35 13.08
CA LYS A 237 -1.63 24.05 12.36
C LYS A 237 -2.48 23.10 11.53
N ALA A 238 -2.07 21.84 11.36
CA ALA A 238 -2.84 20.86 10.61
C ALA A 238 -4.01 20.36 11.46
N GLU A 239 -5.11 20.07 10.80
CA GLU A 239 -6.28 19.45 11.38
C GLU A 239 -6.21 17.94 11.17
N ALA A 240 -6.20 17.15 12.25
CA ALA A 240 -6.29 15.70 12.15
C ALA A 240 -7.73 15.28 11.87
N VAL A 241 -7.95 14.51 10.81
CA VAL A 241 -9.24 13.95 10.42
C VAL A 241 -9.20 12.45 10.68
N GLN A 242 -10.05 11.98 11.59
CA GLN A 242 -10.14 10.56 11.88
C GLN A 242 -10.75 9.80 10.70
N ILE A 243 -10.10 8.73 10.27
CA ILE A 243 -10.54 7.84 9.21
C ILE A 243 -10.63 6.42 9.80
N SER A 244 -11.71 5.70 9.49
CA SER A 244 -11.93 4.38 10.07
C SER A 244 -11.00 3.31 9.47
N ARG A 245 -10.84 3.31 8.14
CA ARG A 245 -9.97 2.38 7.41
C ARG A 245 -9.14 3.14 6.37
N VAL A 246 -7.97 2.64 6.05
CA VAL A 246 -7.11 3.22 5.00
C VAL A 246 -7.86 3.28 3.66
N ALA A 247 -8.62 2.22 3.33
CA ALA A 247 -9.45 2.14 2.13
C ALA A 247 -10.42 3.32 1.99
N ASP A 248 -11.03 3.77 3.10
CA ASP A 248 -12.02 4.87 3.09
C ASP A 248 -11.41 6.20 2.58
N PHE A 249 -10.09 6.37 2.67
CA PHE A 249 -9.42 7.54 2.11
C PHE A 249 -9.31 7.48 0.59
N PHE A 250 -9.03 6.30 0.04
CA PHE A 250 -8.77 6.11 -1.37
C PHE A 250 -10.04 5.89 -2.20
N GLU A 251 -11.05 5.21 -1.63
CA GLU A 251 -12.29 4.84 -2.31
C GLU A 251 -13.33 5.96 -2.35
N ALA A 252 -13.16 7.01 -1.56
CA ALA A 252 -14.08 8.13 -1.53
C ALA A 252 -14.02 8.94 -2.83
N GLU A 253 -15.17 9.31 -3.41
CA GLU A 253 -15.24 10.23 -4.57
C GLU A 253 -14.46 11.54 -4.32
N THR A 254 -14.47 12.01 -3.08
CA THR A 254 -13.66 13.14 -2.62
C THR A 254 -12.96 12.69 -1.34
N PRO A 255 -11.62 12.65 -1.32
CA PRO A 255 -10.87 12.27 -0.14
C PRO A 255 -11.31 13.09 1.09
N PRO A 256 -11.51 12.45 2.25
CA PRO A 256 -11.97 13.13 3.47
C PRO A 256 -10.95 14.12 4.04
N ALA A 257 -9.69 14.04 3.60
CA ALA A 257 -8.58 14.87 4.00
C ALA A 257 -7.69 15.22 2.81
N ASP A 258 -6.80 16.19 2.96
CA ASP A 258 -5.88 16.63 1.91
C ASP A 258 -4.70 15.66 1.72
N GLY A 259 -4.44 14.82 2.73
CA GLY A 259 -3.47 13.73 2.69
C GLY A 259 -3.71 12.74 3.82
N LEU A 260 -3.09 11.56 3.75
CA LEU A 260 -3.19 10.49 4.73
C LEU A 260 -1.79 10.18 5.30
N ILE A 261 -1.64 10.20 6.62
CA ILE A 261 -0.39 9.77 7.27
C ILE A 261 -0.47 8.27 7.55
N ILE A 262 0.40 7.53 6.88
CA ILE A 262 0.61 6.09 7.07
C ILE A 262 2.10 5.77 6.88
N SER A 263 2.50 4.51 6.93
CA SER A 263 3.88 4.16 6.60
C SER A 263 4.18 4.30 5.10
N ALA A 264 5.43 4.55 4.76
CA ALA A 264 5.89 4.60 3.37
C ALA A 264 5.62 3.29 2.63
N GLU A 265 5.75 2.18 3.34
CA GLU A 265 5.56 0.84 2.86
C GLU A 265 4.08 0.57 2.50
N ALA A 266 3.18 0.89 3.41
CA ALA A 266 1.73 0.79 3.16
C ALA A 266 1.29 1.79 2.08
N GLY A 267 1.72 3.05 2.17
CA GLY A 267 1.42 4.07 1.18
C GLY A 267 1.86 3.66 -0.22
N SER A 268 3.06 3.08 -0.35
CA SER A 268 3.55 2.60 -1.65
C SER A 268 2.69 1.47 -2.21
N ALA A 269 2.17 0.58 -1.36
CA ALA A 269 1.27 -0.49 -1.79
C ALA A 269 -0.08 0.07 -2.27
N TRP A 270 -0.68 0.97 -1.50
CA TRP A 270 -1.95 1.60 -1.85
C TRP A 270 -1.86 2.48 -3.13
N THR A 271 -0.75 3.19 -3.34
CA THR A 271 -0.57 4.00 -4.55
C THR A 271 -0.30 3.18 -5.83
N LEU A 272 -0.03 1.88 -5.71
CA LEU A 272 -0.07 0.97 -6.85
C LEU A 272 -1.51 0.70 -7.32
N ILE A 273 -2.48 0.67 -6.40
CA ILE A 273 -3.90 0.48 -6.71
C ILE A 273 -4.52 1.82 -7.16
N TYR A 274 -4.15 2.92 -6.50
CA TYR A 274 -4.68 4.27 -6.73
C TYR A 274 -3.57 5.22 -7.23
N PRO A 275 -3.24 5.16 -8.54
CA PRO A 275 -2.09 5.88 -9.11
C PRO A 275 -2.24 7.41 -9.18
N GLU A 276 -3.42 7.95 -8.86
CA GLU A 276 -3.67 9.40 -8.69
C GLU A 276 -3.11 9.96 -7.38
N PHE A 277 -2.65 9.08 -6.48
CA PHE A 277 -1.96 9.43 -5.24
C PHE A 277 -0.50 9.05 -5.31
N GLN A 278 0.30 9.65 -4.44
CA GLN A 278 1.71 9.33 -4.28
C GLN A 278 2.18 9.46 -2.85
N VAL A 279 3.30 8.82 -2.56
CA VAL A 279 3.96 8.86 -1.26
C VAL A 279 5.04 9.92 -1.26
N VAL A 280 5.03 10.78 -0.25
CA VAL A 280 6.11 11.73 0.07
C VAL A 280 6.65 11.46 1.47
N LEU A 281 7.92 11.79 1.70
CA LEU A 281 8.62 11.53 2.95
C LEU A 281 9.05 12.84 3.64
N PRO A 282 8.11 13.68 4.09
CA PRO A 282 8.45 14.93 4.75
C PRO A 282 9.10 14.72 6.12
N PHE A 283 8.88 13.57 6.75
CA PHE A 283 9.29 13.26 8.11
C PHE A 283 10.66 12.56 8.21
N ARG A 284 11.66 12.99 7.44
CA ARG A 284 12.98 12.32 7.34
C ARG A 284 13.73 12.13 8.66
N ASN A 285 13.41 12.92 9.70
CA ASN A 285 14.05 12.89 11.02
C ASN A 285 13.11 12.38 12.12
N VAL A 286 12.09 11.62 11.77
CA VAL A 286 11.19 10.97 12.73
C VAL A 286 11.63 9.53 12.93
N THR A 287 11.57 9.07 14.18
CA THR A 287 11.86 7.67 14.50
C THR A 287 10.93 6.74 13.75
N ALA A 288 11.49 5.72 13.14
CA ALA A 288 10.73 4.67 12.48
C ALA A 288 9.77 3.98 13.47
N TRP A 289 8.67 3.47 12.96
CA TRP A 289 7.66 2.77 13.76
C TRP A 289 8.02 1.28 13.85
N PRO A 290 8.30 0.75 15.05
CA PRO A 290 8.58 -0.65 15.21
C PRO A 290 7.28 -1.47 15.11
N LEU A 291 7.25 -2.47 14.24
CA LEU A 291 6.16 -3.43 14.19
C LEU A 291 6.49 -4.64 15.05
N GLY A 292 5.52 -5.08 15.84
CA GLY A 292 5.60 -6.28 16.67
C GLY A 292 4.32 -7.11 16.57
N TYR A 293 4.42 -8.37 16.90
CA TYR A 293 3.25 -9.23 17.01
C TYR A 293 2.62 -9.09 18.39
N ALA A 294 1.30 -8.99 18.43
CA ALA A 294 0.58 -8.82 19.67
C ALA A 294 0.08 -10.17 20.21
N THR A 295 0.21 -10.40 21.51
CA THR A 295 -0.36 -11.53 22.23
C THR A 295 -0.98 -11.06 23.54
N ALA A 296 -1.80 -11.90 24.17
CA ALA A 296 -2.37 -11.53 25.46
C ALA A 296 -1.30 -11.42 26.54
N THR A 297 -1.51 -10.50 27.48
CA THR A 297 -0.64 -10.31 28.62
C THR A 297 -0.59 -11.55 29.52
N GLY A 298 0.49 -11.70 30.28
CA GLY A 298 0.65 -12.76 31.29
C GLY A 298 1.35 -14.04 30.83
N ASP A 299 1.39 -14.36 29.54
CA ASP A 299 2.13 -15.51 29.02
C ASP A 299 3.55 -15.12 28.59
N THR A 300 4.42 -14.92 29.56
CA THR A 300 5.82 -14.53 29.32
C THR A 300 6.61 -15.65 28.61
N GLY A 301 6.21 -16.91 28.77
CA GLY A 301 6.84 -18.04 28.11
C GLY A 301 6.62 -18.02 26.61
N PHE A 302 5.38 -17.80 26.17
CA PHE A 302 5.04 -17.69 24.77
C PHE A 302 5.66 -16.44 24.12
N LEU A 303 5.60 -15.31 24.81
CA LEU A 303 6.21 -14.07 24.32
C LEU A 303 7.73 -14.24 24.08
N ARG A 304 8.43 -14.85 25.05
CA ARG A 304 9.86 -15.13 24.92
C ARG A 304 10.17 -16.10 23.77
N PHE A 305 9.34 -17.09 23.59
CA PHE A 305 9.47 -18.01 22.44
C PHE A 305 9.35 -17.22 21.12
N LEU A 306 8.34 -16.39 20.97
CA LEU A 306 8.16 -15.56 19.77
C LEU A 306 9.33 -14.61 19.52
N ASP A 307 9.87 -13.99 20.58
CA ASP A 307 11.04 -13.10 20.48
C ASP A 307 12.28 -13.83 19.95
N LEU A 308 12.55 -15.03 20.46
CA LEU A 308 13.68 -15.85 20.00
C LEU A 308 13.45 -16.36 18.58
N TRP A 309 12.21 -16.75 18.26
CA TRP A 309 11.84 -17.19 16.93
C TRP A 309 12.04 -16.07 15.90
N ILE A 310 11.58 -14.84 16.18
CA ILE A 310 11.79 -13.67 15.31
C ILE A 310 13.30 -13.44 15.08
N GLU A 311 14.13 -13.53 16.11
CA GLU A 311 15.56 -13.36 16.01
C GLU A 311 16.18 -14.40 15.05
N LEU A 312 15.82 -15.68 15.20
CA LEU A 312 16.30 -16.76 14.36
C LEU A 312 15.93 -16.57 12.89
N ILE A 313 14.66 -16.29 12.58
CA ILE A 313 14.22 -16.14 11.19
C ILE A 313 14.75 -14.87 10.53
N ARG A 314 15.08 -13.82 11.32
CA ARG A 314 15.79 -12.65 10.82
C ARG A 314 17.23 -13.01 10.43
N ASP A 315 17.93 -13.75 11.28
CA ASP A 315 19.32 -14.19 11.04
C ASP A 315 19.41 -15.16 9.85
N GLU A 316 18.39 -15.97 9.62
CA GLU A 316 18.25 -16.82 8.43
C GLU A 316 17.97 -16.02 7.14
N GLY A 317 17.67 -14.71 7.23
CA GLY A 317 17.36 -13.85 6.10
C GLY A 317 15.92 -13.96 5.60
N PHE A 318 15.03 -14.72 6.25
CA PHE A 318 13.65 -14.89 5.81
C PHE A 318 12.89 -13.56 5.80
N VAL A 319 13.00 -12.76 6.87
CA VAL A 319 12.39 -11.42 6.97
C VAL A 319 12.89 -10.50 5.84
N SER A 320 14.18 -10.59 5.47
CA SER A 320 14.76 -9.82 4.38
C SER A 320 14.18 -10.21 3.02
N ASN A 321 14.00 -11.51 2.78
CA ASN A 321 13.39 -12.03 1.56
C ASN A 321 11.93 -11.57 1.43
N LEU A 322 11.16 -11.63 2.51
CA LEU A 322 9.78 -11.14 2.53
C LEU A 322 9.71 -9.63 2.26
N ARG A 323 10.63 -8.85 2.83
CA ARG A 323 10.72 -7.41 2.57
C ARG A 323 11.00 -7.13 1.10
N ASP A 324 11.93 -7.85 0.49
CA ASP A 324 12.26 -7.70 -0.92
C ASP A 324 11.07 -8.05 -1.81
N HIS A 325 10.26 -9.03 -1.44
CA HIS A 325 9.06 -9.42 -2.17
C HIS A 325 7.89 -8.45 -1.92
N TRP A 326 7.38 -8.41 -0.69
CA TRP A 326 6.12 -7.74 -0.37
C TRP A 326 6.22 -6.22 -0.33
N ILE A 327 7.38 -5.67 0.07
CA ILE A 327 7.57 -4.22 0.24
C ILE A 327 8.30 -3.62 -0.96
N LEU A 328 9.40 -4.23 -1.42
CA LEU A 328 10.20 -3.70 -2.50
C LEU A 328 9.77 -4.20 -3.89
N GLY A 329 8.88 -5.20 -3.98
CA GLY A 329 8.36 -5.76 -5.22
C GLY A 329 9.43 -6.38 -6.12
N ARG A 330 10.60 -6.75 -5.59
CA ARG A 330 11.74 -7.19 -6.39
C ARG A 330 11.51 -8.52 -7.08
N THR A 331 10.68 -9.38 -6.52
CA THR A 331 10.35 -10.72 -7.04
C THR A 331 8.98 -10.79 -7.69
N ALA A 332 8.10 -9.78 -7.44
CA ALA A 332 6.74 -9.75 -7.97
C ALA A 332 6.67 -9.44 -9.48
N VAL A 333 7.72 -8.87 -10.04
CA VAL A 333 7.78 -8.52 -11.46
C VAL A 333 8.93 -9.29 -12.09
N HIS A 334 8.63 -10.42 -12.75
CA HIS A 334 9.45 -10.89 -13.86
C HIS A 334 9.31 -9.83 -14.97
N ARG A 335 10.02 -8.71 -14.81
CA ARG A 335 10.22 -7.80 -15.94
C ARG A 335 11.10 -8.55 -16.90
N GLU A 336 10.51 -9.05 -17.99
CA GLU A 336 11.32 -9.23 -19.20
C GLU A 336 12.11 -7.93 -19.37
N PRO A 337 13.44 -7.99 -19.47
CA PRO A 337 14.26 -6.80 -19.56
C PRO A 337 13.70 -5.97 -20.72
N ARG A 338 13.37 -4.71 -20.46
CA ARG A 338 12.85 -3.82 -21.52
C ARG A 338 13.71 -4.00 -22.74
N TRP A 339 13.06 -4.25 -23.90
CA TRP A 339 13.75 -4.25 -25.16
C TRP A 339 14.60 -2.98 -25.27
N SER A 340 15.88 -3.13 -25.44
CA SER A 340 16.78 -2.00 -25.63
C SER A 340 17.75 -2.34 -26.76
N VAL A 341 18.13 -1.32 -27.53
CA VAL A 341 19.13 -1.47 -28.60
C VAL A 341 20.43 -2.05 -28.05
N ILE A 342 20.84 -1.65 -26.88
CA ILE A 342 22.09 -2.10 -26.24
C ILE A 342 22.05 -3.60 -25.92
N ARG A 343 20.93 -4.12 -25.43
CA ARG A 343 20.79 -5.55 -25.08
C ARG A 343 20.38 -6.40 -26.30
N ASN A 344 19.31 -5.98 -26.99
CA ASN A 344 18.65 -6.83 -28.00
C ASN A 344 19.24 -6.72 -29.40
N VAL A 345 19.99 -5.65 -29.67
CA VAL A 345 20.65 -5.43 -31.01
C VAL A 345 22.14 -5.47 -30.89
N LEU A 346 22.73 -4.81 -29.90
CA LEU A 346 24.19 -4.71 -29.77
C LEU A 346 24.81 -5.79 -28.87
N HIS A 347 23.99 -6.47 -28.04
CA HIS A 347 24.43 -7.52 -27.09
C HIS A 347 25.60 -7.08 -26.17
N TRP A 348 25.62 -5.79 -25.75
CA TRP A 348 26.69 -5.24 -24.91
C TRP A 348 26.44 -5.48 -23.41
N VAL A 349 25.22 -5.86 -23.03
CA VAL A 349 24.82 -6.23 -21.65
C VAL A 349 23.85 -7.41 -21.72
N GLU A 350 24.04 -8.39 -20.81
CA GLU A 350 23.16 -9.55 -20.63
C GLU A 350 21.85 -9.21 -19.90
#